data_4a1c30f9495d48c3b58966c7cacf7659
#
_entry.id   4a1c30f9495d48c3b58966c7cacf7659
#
_cell.length_a   1.000
_cell.length_b   1.000
_cell.length_c   1.000
_cell.angle_alpha   90.00
_cell.angle_beta   90.00
_cell.angle_gamma   90.00
#
_symmetry.space_group_name_H-M   'P 1'
#
loop_
_entity.id
_entity.type
_entity.pdbx_description
1 polymer ?
#
loop_
_entity_poly.entity_id
_entity_poly.type
_entity_poly.pdbx_seq_one_letter_code
_entity_poly.pdbx_strand_id
1 'polypeptide(L)'
;MPAATQIVRLNVNGDLREIGVPMHFTLLEALRYELGLTGSKQGCDKGDCGACTVILDGRPTLSCITPVCEAEGHSVITVEGLADVDGPHPLQDAFDLHGAAQCGFCTPGILCSAAVLLEQTTSPSRTEIKEALAGNLCRCTGYSKIYDAVMSAAQRLQVEAHLDGLSK
;
A
#
# COMPACT_ATOMS: atom_id res chain seq x y z
N MET A 1 34.15 9.65 3.13
CA MET A 1 34.27 8.18 3.05
C MET A 1 33.02 7.65 2.39
N PRO A 2 33.06 6.71 1.44
CA PRO A 2 31.84 6.08 0.94
C PRO A 2 31.12 5.41 2.11
N ALA A 3 29.79 5.57 2.17
CA ALA A 3 28.99 4.91 3.19
C ALA A 3 29.15 3.39 3.06
N ALA A 4 29.22 2.67 4.19
CA ALA A 4 29.28 1.23 4.17
C ALA A 4 28.00 0.68 3.49
N THR A 5 28.19 -0.12 2.46
CA THR A 5 27.10 -0.78 1.72
C THR A 5 26.85 -2.15 2.32
N GLN A 6 25.59 -2.51 2.53
CA GLN A 6 25.15 -3.83 2.92
C GLN A 6 24.30 -4.45 1.81
N ILE A 7 24.34 -5.78 1.71
CA ILE A 7 23.43 -6.52 0.84
C ILE A 7 22.20 -6.89 1.67
N VAL A 8 21.01 -6.56 1.17
CA VAL A 8 19.73 -6.85 1.81
C VAL A 8 18.87 -7.66 0.84
N ARG A 9 18.22 -8.70 1.36
CA ARG A 9 17.29 -9.54 0.60
C ARG A 9 15.87 -9.21 1.00
N LEU A 10 15.11 -8.68 0.05
CA LEU A 10 13.71 -8.28 0.24
C LEU A 10 12.79 -9.17 -0.59
N ASN A 11 11.70 -9.64 0.02
CA ASN A 11 10.59 -10.22 -0.71
C ASN A 11 9.60 -9.09 -1.00
N VAL A 12 9.56 -8.61 -2.24
CA VAL A 12 8.72 -7.47 -2.64
C VAL A 12 7.77 -7.89 -3.74
N ASN A 13 6.48 -7.77 -3.48
CA ASN A 13 5.39 -8.16 -4.39
C ASN A 13 5.51 -9.64 -4.86
N GLY A 14 5.97 -10.53 -3.98
CA GLY A 14 6.18 -11.95 -4.28
C GLY A 14 7.54 -12.29 -4.90
N ASP A 15 8.34 -11.28 -5.28
CA ASP A 15 9.66 -11.47 -5.89
C ASP A 15 10.78 -11.29 -4.85
N LEU A 16 11.69 -12.26 -4.77
CA LEU A 16 12.90 -12.12 -3.96
C LEU A 16 13.92 -11.25 -4.71
N ARG A 17 14.30 -10.13 -4.11
CA ARG A 17 15.25 -9.16 -4.65
C ARG A 17 16.46 -9.03 -3.72
N GLU A 18 17.67 -9.04 -4.29
CA GLU A 18 18.91 -8.77 -3.58
C GLU A 18 19.44 -7.41 -4.05
N ILE A 19 19.64 -6.48 -3.11
CA ILE A 19 20.07 -5.10 -3.39
C ILE A 19 21.22 -4.70 -2.49
N GLY A 20 22.14 -3.91 -3.02
CA GLY A 20 23.25 -3.33 -2.26
C GLY A 20 22.94 -1.88 -1.90
N VAL A 21 22.72 -1.60 -0.62
CA VAL A 21 22.27 -0.29 -0.15
C VAL A 21 23.15 0.24 0.99
N PRO A 22 23.26 1.57 1.17
CA PRO A 22 23.83 2.15 2.37
C PRO A 22 23.07 1.73 3.62
N MET A 23 23.78 1.52 4.73
CA MET A 23 23.17 1.04 6.00
C MET A 23 22.05 1.94 6.55
N HIS A 24 22.05 3.22 6.17
CA HIS A 24 21.06 4.19 6.63
C HIS A 24 19.80 4.29 5.75
N PHE A 25 19.73 3.50 4.67
CA PHE A 25 18.57 3.54 3.78
C PHE A 25 17.30 3.13 4.52
N THR A 26 16.24 3.87 4.24
CA THR A 26 14.88 3.48 4.58
C THR A 26 14.33 2.48 3.56
N LEU A 27 13.30 1.74 3.93
CA LEU A 27 12.57 0.87 3.02
C LEU A 27 12.03 1.67 1.81
N LEU A 28 11.55 2.90 2.03
CA LEU A 28 11.08 3.77 0.95
C LEU A 28 12.17 4.07 -0.09
N GLU A 29 13.37 4.40 0.37
CA GLU A 29 14.51 4.68 -0.51
C GLU A 29 14.90 3.44 -1.32
N ALA A 30 14.95 2.27 -0.68
CA ALA A 30 15.23 1.00 -1.35
C ALA A 30 14.17 0.67 -2.42
N LEU A 31 12.89 0.78 -2.09
CA LEU A 31 11.80 0.54 -3.05
C LEU A 31 11.87 1.47 -4.25
N ARG A 32 12.10 2.77 -4.02
CA ARG A 32 12.04 3.77 -5.07
C ARG A 32 13.31 3.86 -5.91
N TYR A 33 14.49 3.82 -5.29
CA TYR A 33 15.74 4.12 -5.96
C TYR A 33 16.46 2.88 -6.46
N GLU A 34 16.38 1.76 -5.74
CA GLU A 34 17.01 0.51 -6.13
C GLU A 34 16.09 -0.41 -6.93
N LEU A 35 14.81 -0.50 -6.52
CA LEU A 35 13.85 -1.39 -7.16
C LEU A 35 12.96 -0.70 -8.22
N GLY A 36 13.00 0.63 -8.31
CA GLY A 36 12.21 1.39 -9.28
C GLY A 36 10.70 1.41 -8.99
N LEU A 37 10.28 0.96 -7.81
CA LEU A 37 8.88 0.94 -7.38
C LEU A 37 8.48 2.32 -6.86
N THR A 38 8.05 3.19 -7.76
CA THR A 38 7.82 4.62 -7.49
C THR A 38 6.40 4.93 -7.00
N GLY A 39 5.54 3.93 -6.88
CA GLY A 39 4.16 4.08 -6.38
C GLY A 39 4.12 4.64 -4.98
N SER A 40 4.86 4.09 -4.03
CA SER A 40 5.02 4.69 -2.71
C SER A 40 5.70 6.05 -2.80
N LYS A 41 5.15 7.07 -2.11
CA LYS A 41 5.57 8.48 -2.26
C LYS A 41 6.27 9.02 -1.02
N GLN A 42 7.27 9.87 -1.25
CA GLN A 42 7.98 10.61 -0.22
C GLN A 42 7.26 11.95 0.03
N GLY A 43 6.44 12.03 1.08
CA GLY A 43 5.64 13.23 1.37
C GLY A 43 6.12 14.05 2.57
N CYS A 44 6.69 13.42 3.61
CA CYS A 44 7.07 14.13 4.83
C CYS A 44 8.37 13.65 5.50
N ASP A 45 8.81 12.41 5.29
CA ASP A 45 9.97 11.74 5.92
C ASP A 45 9.98 11.72 7.46
N LYS A 46 8.80 11.86 8.07
CA LYS A 46 8.64 11.94 9.53
C LYS A 46 7.60 10.96 10.07
N GLY A 47 6.97 10.17 9.19
CA GLY A 47 5.89 9.28 9.59
C GLY A 47 4.51 9.94 9.72
N ASP A 48 4.32 11.19 9.26
CA ASP A 48 3.08 11.95 9.48
C ASP A 48 2.02 11.75 8.38
N CYS A 49 2.43 11.68 7.09
CA CYS A 49 1.50 11.85 5.98
C CYS A 49 0.93 10.55 5.40
N GLY A 50 1.57 9.41 5.62
CA GLY A 50 1.13 8.11 5.13
C GLY A 50 1.27 7.87 3.60
N ALA A 51 1.81 8.82 2.82
CA ALA A 51 1.97 8.65 1.38
C ALA A 51 2.95 7.52 1.00
N CYS A 52 3.81 7.11 1.94
CA CYS A 52 4.78 6.03 1.81
C CYS A 52 4.29 4.68 2.34
N THR A 53 3.03 4.56 2.73
CA THR A 53 2.50 3.31 3.30
C THR A 53 2.65 2.16 2.31
N VAL A 54 3.22 1.07 2.81
CA VAL A 54 3.29 -0.25 2.18
C VAL A 54 2.67 -1.27 3.13
N ILE A 55 2.45 -2.50 2.67
CA ILE A 55 2.02 -3.60 3.53
C ILE A 55 3.26 -4.42 3.87
N LEU A 56 3.59 -4.53 5.16
CA LEU A 56 4.67 -5.36 5.68
C LEU A 56 4.05 -6.45 6.54
N ASP A 57 4.17 -7.71 6.13
CA ASP A 57 3.54 -8.86 6.78
C ASP A 57 2.06 -8.64 7.13
N GLY A 58 1.27 -8.16 6.16
CA GLY A 58 -0.16 -7.91 6.34
C GLY A 58 -0.50 -6.68 7.19
N ARG A 59 0.47 -5.78 7.47
CA ARG A 59 0.24 -4.57 8.26
C ARG A 59 0.61 -3.30 7.51
N PRO A 60 -0.21 -2.25 7.56
CA PRO A 60 0.16 -0.96 6.98
C PRO A 60 1.39 -0.40 7.70
N THR A 61 2.45 -0.13 6.96
CA THR A 61 3.74 0.29 7.51
C THR A 61 4.28 1.50 6.75
N LEU A 62 4.81 2.47 7.50
CA LEU A 62 5.37 3.70 6.94
C LEU A 62 6.82 3.47 6.49
N SER A 63 7.03 3.22 5.21
CA SER A 63 8.34 2.86 4.67
C SER A 63 9.40 3.95 4.78
N CYS A 64 9.02 5.23 4.94
CA CYS A 64 9.97 6.34 5.08
C CYS A 64 10.71 6.39 6.43
N ILE A 65 10.19 5.71 7.45
CA ILE A 65 10.81 5.64 8.79
C ILE A 65 11.19 4.19 9.18
N THR A 66 11.00 3.24 8.29
CA THR A 66 11.38 1.84 8.48
C THR A 66 12.79 1.64 7.88
N PRO A 67 13.81 1.26 8.66
CA PRO A 67 15.11 0.89 8.13
C PRO A 67 14.99 -0.30 7.18
N VAL A 68 15.69 -0.27 6.05
CA VAL A 68 15.58 -1.33 5.04
C VAL A 68 15.95 -2.70 5.56
N CYS A 69 16.91 -2.78 6.49
CA CYS A 69 17.34 -4.03 7.11
C CYS A 69 16.25 -4.71 7.96
N GLU A 70 15.30 -3.93 8.49
CA GLU A 70 14.16 -4.48 9.25
C GLU A 70 13.11 -5.16 8.36
N ALA A 71 13.16 -4.91 7.05
CA ALA A 71 12.29 -5.59 6.09
C ALA A 71 12.90 -6.89 5.53
N GLU A 72 14.15 -7.22 5.88
CA GLU A 72 14.80 -8.45 5.43
C GLU A 72 14.10 -9.68 6.03
N GLY A 73 13.72 -10.63 5.17
CA GLY A 73 12.99 -11.83 5.57
C GLY A 73 11.48 -11.64 5.76
N HIS A 74 10.98 -10.44 5.57
CA HIS A 74 9.55 -10.10 5.64
C HIS A 74 8.94 -9.92 4.24
N SER A 75 7.62 -10.04 4.15
CA SER A 75 6.87 -9.80 2.92
C SER A 75 6.48 -8.33 2.81
N VAL A 76 6.91 -7.68 1.75
CA VAL A 76 6.55 -6.29 1.43
C VAL A 76 5.64 -6.28 0.22
N ILE A 77 4.44 -5.69 0.34
CA ILE A 77 3.55 -5.43 -0.79
C ILE A 77 3.42 -3.92 -0.97
N THR A 78 3.70 -3.45 -2.18
CA THR A 78 3.50 -2.05 -2.57
C THR A 78 2.22 -1.92 -3.39
N VAL A 79 1.82 -0.70 -3.73
CA VAL A 79 0.63 -0.46 -4.57
C VAL A 79 0.73 -1.15 -5.93
N GLU A 80 1.94 -1.32 -6.47
CA GLU A 80 2.19 -2.06 -7.71
C GLU A 80 1.87 -3.54 -7.58
N GLY A 81 2.04 -4.12 -6.39
CA GLY A 81 1.75 -5.52 -6.11
C GLY A 81 0.33 -5.80 -5.64
N LEU A 82 -0.55 -4.79 -5.60
CA LEU A 82 -1.99 -5.03 -5.35
C LEU A 82 -2.70 -5.62 -6.56
N ALA A 83 -2.29 -5.25 -7.78
CA ALA A 83 -2.79 -5.85 -9.01
C ALA A 83 -2.18 -7.24 -9.20
N ASP A 84 -2.94 -8.15 -9.81
CA ASP A 84 -2.49 -9.47 -10.18
C ASP A 84 -2.55 -9.69 -11.70
N VAL A 85 -2.37 -10.95 -12.15
CA VAL A 85 -2.41 -11.33 -13.56
C VAL A 85 -3.79 -11.19 -14.19
N ASP A 86 -4.84 -11.20 -13.39
CA ASP A 86 -6.23 -11.11 -13.84
C ASP A 86 -6.69 -9.65 -13.96
N GLY A 87 -5.92 -8.71 -13.40
CA GLY A 87 -6.20 -7.28 -13.55
C GLY A 87 -5.94 -6.45 -12.29
N PRO A 88 -6.44 -5.19 -12.28
CA PRO A 88 -6.31 -4.31 -11.14
C PRO A 88 -7.12 -4.81 -9.94
N HIS A 89 -6.61 -4.57 -8.75
CA HIS A 89 -7.32 -4.87 -7.52
C HIS A 89 -8.67 -4.11 -7.47
N PRO A 90 -9.77 -4.69 -6.92
CA PRO A 90 -11.07 -4.03 -6.81
C PRO A 90 -11.05 -2.62 -6.20
N LEU A 91 -10.11 -2.34 -5.29
CA LEU A 91 -9.87 -0.99 -4.77
C LEU A 91 -9.37 -0.02 -5.84
N GLN A 92 -8.48 -0.44 -6.73
CA GLN A 92 -7.94 0.41 -7.81
C GLN A 92 -9.04 0.78 -8.80
N ASP A 93 -9.85 -0.19 -9.21
CA ASP A 93 -11.02 0.01 -10.07
C ASP A 93 -12.05 0.94 -9.42
N ALA A 94 -12.34 0.74 -8.12
CA ALA A 94 -13.29 1.56 -7.39
C ALA A 94 -12.80 3.01 -7.26
N PHE A 95 -11.49 3.21 -7.07
CA PHE A 95 -10.90 4.56 -7.04
C PHE A 95 -11.05 5.30 -8.36
N ASP A 96 -10.88 4.60 -9.49
CA ASP A 96 -11.11 5.17 -10.82
C ASP A 96 -12.60 5.46 -11.03
N LEU A 97 -13.47 4.49 -10.79
CA LEU A 97 -14.92 4.60 -10.97
C LEU A 97 -15.54 5.77 -10.18
N HIS A 98 -15.12 5.96 -8.94
CA HIS A 98 -15.65 7.03 -8.06
C HIS A 98 -14.90 8.36 -8.24
N GLY A 99 -13.83 8.41 -9.02
CA GLY A 99 -12.95 9.58 -9.11
C GLY A 99 -12.38 9.94 -7.74
N ALA A 100 -11.93 8.93 -6.98
CA ALA A 100 -11.43 9.07 -5.62
C ALA A 100 -10.00 9.62 -5.55
N ALA A 101 -9.32 9.76 -6.67
CA ALA A 101 -8.03 10.40 -6.80
C ALA A 101 -8.16 11.73 -7.54
N GLN A 102 -7.39 12.76 -7.12
CA GLN A 102 -7.21 14.02 -7.86
C GLN A 102 -5.74 14.14 -8.29
N CYS A 103 -4.85 14.61 -7.42
CA CYS A 103 -3.42 14.64 -7.76
C CYS A 103 -2.75 13.26 -7.73
N GLY A 104 -3.35 12.27 -7.09
CA GLY A 104 -2.85 10.89 -7.01
C GLY A 104 -1.74 10.64 -6.00
N PHE A 105 -1.19 11.68 -5.33
CA PHE A 105 -0.01 11.52 -4.49
C PHE A 105 -0.25 10.68 -3.24
N CYS A 106 -1.40 10.81 -2.58
CA CYS A 106 -1.78 10.01 -1.41
C CYS A 106 -2.35 8.63 -1.77
N THR A 107 -2.79 8.45 -3.02
CA THR A 107 -3.54 7.27 -3.46
C THR A 107 -2.83 5.95 -3.18
N PRO A 108 -1.54 5.78 -3.47
CA PRO A 108 -0.84 4.51 -3.20
C PRO A 108 -0.88 4.09 -1.73
N GLY A 109 -0.60 5.02 -0.82
CA GLY A 109 -0.63 4.74 0.61
C GLY A 109 -2.04 4.43 1.12
N ILE A 110 -3.05 5.15 0.60
CA ILE A 110 -4.45 4.90 0.96
C ILE A 110 -4.89 3.51 0.47
N LEU A 111 -4.51 3.13 -0.75
CA LEU A 111 -4.84 1.81 -1.31
C LEU A 111 -4.22 0.67 -0.47
N CYS A 112 -2.96 0.80 -0.06
CA CYS A 112 -2.32 -0.19 0.83
C CYS A 112 -3.03 -0.30 2.18
N SER A 113 -3.36 0.83 2.82
CA SER A 113 -4.08 0.82 4.10
C SER A 113 -5.50 0.26 3.97
N ALA A 114 -6.21 0.61 2.88
CA ALA A 114 -7.55 0.10 2.61
C ALA A 114 -7.53 -1.40 2.29
N ALA A 115 -6.53 -1.90 1.57
CA ALA A 115 -6.39 -3.32 1.26
C ALA A 115 -6.30 -4.16 2.55
N VAL A 116 -5.45 -3.74 3.49
CA VAL A 116 -5.34 -4.42 4.80
C VAL A 116 -6.67 -4.39 5.58
N LEU A 117 -7.40 -3.28 5.54
CA LEU A 117 -8.72 -3.21 6.18
C LEU A 117 -9.67 -4.24 5.55
N LEU A 118 -9.72 -4.34 4.21
CA LEU A 118 -10.63 -5.24 3.51
C LEU A 118 -10.28 -6.73 3.66
N GLU A 119 -9.01 -7.05 3.91
CA GLU A 119 -8.60 -8.40 4.31
C GLU A 119 -9.12 -8.77 5.71
N GLN A 120 -9.19 -7.82 6.63
CA GLN A 120 -9.64 -8.04 8.01
C GLN A 120 -11.16 -7.99 8.15
N THR A 121 -11.83 -7.17 7.34
CA THR A 121 -13.27 -6.89 7.45
C THR A 121 -13.91 -6.83 6.08
N THR A 122 -14.77 -7.80 5.78
CA THR A 122 -15.43 -7.89 4.46
C THR A 122 -16.53 -6.84 4.28
N SER A 123 -17.03 -6.23 5.36
CA SER A 123 -18.11 -5.21 5.34
C SER A 123 -17.80 -4.08 6.30
N PRO A 124 -16.75 -3.27 6.03
CA PRO A 124 -16.38 -2.20 6.94
C PRO A 124 -17.43 -1.09 6.97
N SER A 125 -17.72 -0.60 8.16
CA SER A 125 -18.50 0.63 8.32
C SER A 125 -17.69 1.84 7.87
N ARG A 126 -18.39 2.94 7.56
CA ARG A 126 -17.72 4.20 7.21
C ARG A 126 -16.79 4.71 8.35
N THR A 127 -17.08 4.38 9.59
CA THR A 127 -16.23 4.74 10.74
C THR A 127 -14.93 3.93 10.73
N GLU A 128 -15.01 2.63 10.55
CA GLU A 128 -13.81 1.77 10.44
C GLU A 128 -12.91 2.18 9.28
N ILE A 129 -13.50 2.56 8.12
CA ILE A 129 -12.73 3.10 6.99
C ILE A 129 -12.01 4.40 7.38
N LYS A 130 -12.68 5.32 8.09
CA LYS A 130 -12.05 6.57 8.56
C LYS A 130 -10.90 6.30 9.52
N GLU A 131 -11.07 5.38 10.45
CA GLU A 131 -10.05 4.97 11.42
C GLU A 131 -8.84 4.34 10.73
N ALA A 132 -9.07 3.41 9.81
CA ALA A 132 -8.01 2.75 9.05
C ALA A 132 -7.20 3.74 8.18
N LEU A 133 -7.83 4.78 7.66
CA LEU A 133 -7.21 5.78 6.80
C LEU A 133 -6.76 7.05 7.55
N ALA A 134 -6.89 7.11 8.88
CA ALA A 134 -6.55 8.30 9.68
C ALA A 134 -5.07 8.72 9.54
N GLY A 135 -4.18 7.75 9.29
CA GLY A 135 -2.75 7.98 9.04
C GLY A 135 -2.38 8.38 7.61
N ASN A 136 -3.35 8.43 6.67
CA ASN A 136 -3.10 8.73 5.26
C ASN A 136 -3.71 10.08 4.89
N LEU A 137 -2.88 11.12 4.79
CA LEU A 137 -3.35 12.48 4.56
C LEU A 137 -3.62 12.78 3.09
N CYS A 138 -4.82 13.28 2.80
CA CYS A 138 -5.19 13.78 1.48
C CYS A 138 -5.59 15.26 1.56
N ARG A 139 -4.95 16.14 0.77
CA ARG A 139 -5.25 17.58 0.73
C ARG A 139 -6.31 17.94 -0.31
N CYS A 140 -6.61 17.05 -1.25
CA CYS A 140 -7.39 17.39 -2.44
C CYS A 140 -8.87 16.99 -2.34
N THR A 141 -9.16 15.74 -1.91
CA THR A 141 -10.46 15.07 -2.15
C THR A 141 -11.52 15.33 -1.07
N GLY A 142 -11.12 15.79 0.13
CA GLY A 142 -12.02 15.84 1.30
C GLY A 142 -12.51 14.46 1.76
N TYR A 143 -11.88 13.37 1.28
CA TYR A 143 -12.11 11.96 1.63
C TYR A 143 -13.46 11.34 1.24
N SER A 144 -14.49 12.11 0.92
CA SER A 144 -15.84 11.57 0.70
C SER A 144 -15.83 10.45 -0.36
N LYS A 145 -15.26 10.76 -1.54
CA LYS A 145 -15.15 9.78 -2.64
C LYS A 145 -14.21 8.62 -2.34
N ILE A 146 -13.18 8.85 -1.50
CA ILE A 146 -12.26 7.79 -1.05
C ILE A 146 -13.05 6.77 -0.23
N TYR A 147 -13.84 7.22 0.74
CA TYR A 147 -14.66 6.31 1.56
C TYR A 147 -15.69 5.57 0.73
N ASP A 148 -16.33 6.25 -0.22
CA ASP A 148 -17.31 5.63 -1.12
C ASP A 148 -16.65 4.57 -2.01
N ALA A 149 -15.43 4.82 -2.51
CA ALA A 149 -14.66 3.86 -3.28
C ALA A 149 -14.27 2.61 -2.46
N VAL A 150 -13.82 2.79 -1.22
CA VAL A 150 -13.48 1.66 -0.33
C VAL A 150 -14.72 0.82 -0.02
N MET A 151 -15.87 1.44 0.26
CA MET A 151 -17.13 0.73 0.47
C MET A 151 -17.57 -0.04 -0.78
N SER A 152 -17.43 0.55 -1.97
CA SER A 152 -17.75 -0.08 -3.26
C SER A 152 -16.84 -1.30 -3.51
N ALA A 153 -15.54 -1.18 -3.26
CA ALA A 153 -14.60 -2.29 -3.38
C ALA A 153 -14.93 -3.44 -2.42
N ALA A 154 -15.29 -3.13 -1.18
CA ALA A 154 -15.72 -4.14 -0.20
C ALA A 154 -16.93 -4.96 -0.70
N GLN A 155 -17.94 -4.29 -1.26
CA GLN A 155 -19.11 -4.94 -1.83
C GLN A 155 -18.74 -5.87 -2.99
N ARG A 156 -17.85 -5.43 -3.88
CA ARG A 156 -17.38 -6.22 -5.02
C ARG A 156 -16.64 -7.49 -4.57
N LEU A 157 -15.72 -7.36 -3.62
CA LEU A 157 -14.99 -8.50 -3.05
C LEU A 157 -15.90 -9.53 -2.39
N GLN A 158 -16.98 -9.08 -1.73
CA GLN A 158 -18.00 -10.00 -1.17
C GLN A 158 -18.73 -10.81 -2.25
N VAL A 159 -19.08 -10.16 -3.37
CA VAL A 159 -19.75 -10.83 -4.49
C VAL A 159 -18.82 -11.85 -5.14
N GLU A 160 -17.57 -11.49 -5.37
CA GLU A 160 -16.55 -12.38 -5.95
C GLU A 160 -16.33 -13.60 -5.06
N ALA A 161 -16.13 -13.41 -3.75
CA ALA A 161 -15.98 -14.50 -2.79
C ALA A 161 -17.19 -15.42 -2.71
N HIS A 162 -18.40 -14.87 -2.88
CA HIS A 162 -19.63 -15.67 -2.90
C HIS A 162 -19.74 -16.53 -4.16
N LEU A 163 -19.37 -16.00 -5.31
CA LEU A 163 -19.38 -16.72 -6.59
C LEU A 163 -18.35 -17.85 -6.61
N ASP A 164 -17.16 -17.63 -6.07
CA ASP A 164 -16.12 -18.66 -5.94
C ASP A 164 -16.54 -19.79 -4.98
N GLY A 165 -17.33 -19.49 -3.98
CA GLY A 165 -17.90 -20.47 -3.06
C GLY A 165 -18.99 -21.37 -3.71
N LEU A 166 -19.65 -20.88 -4.76
CA LEU A 166 -20.68 -21.62 -5.49
C LEU A 166 -20.12 -22.53 -6.60
N SER A 167 -18.86 -22.31 -7.00
CA SER A 167 -18.18 -23.03 -8.08
C SER A 167 -17.39 -24.26 -7.60
N LYS A 168 -17.40 -24.55 -6.31
CA LYS A 168 -16.76 -25.72 -5.65
C LYS A 168 -17.82 -26.72 -5.20
#